data_a08fc76aa7616d604d499fd68a2a81a9
#
_entry.id   a08fc76aa7616d604d499fd68a2a81a9
#
_cell.length_a   1.000
_cell.length_b   1.000
_cell.length_c   1.000
_cell.angle_alpha   90.00
_cell.angle_beta   90.00
_cell.angle_gamma   90.00
#
_symmetry.space_group_name_H-M   'P 1'
#
loop_
_entity.id
_entity.type
_entity.pdbx_description
1 polymer ?
#
loop_
_entity_poly.entity_id
_entity_poly.type
_entity_poly.pdbx_seq_one_letter_code
_entity_poly.pdbx_strand_id
1 'polypeptide(L)'
;MIIKSIELRNFRNYENLDIHLDEGTNILYGDNAQGKTNILEAAYLSGTTKSHKGSRDKEMIRFGEKESHIRTVVQKKEKEYQIDMHLRKSGSKGVAVNKIPIKKASELFGILNIVFFSPEDLNIIKNGPAERRRFIDLELCQLDKLYLSDLSSFNKVLNQRNKLLKDISFRPDLVDTLPVWDMQLLEYGTRIIRKRKEFVEELNEIISEIHSKISGGREHLVLKYEPNITDDLFSDELLRAQNRDLKLCQTTVGPHRDDMLFSVDDVDIRKFGSQGQQRTSALSLKLSEIDLVRRSIHDTPVLLLDDVLSELDSNRQNYLLNSIAKIQTVITCTGLEEFVKNRFCINKIFQVINGTVYEKESVEEI
;
A
#
# COMPACT_ATOMS: atom_id res chain seq x y z
N MET A 1 3.09 7.63 -15.43
CA MET A 1 4.36 7.93 -14.71
C MET A 1 5.27 6.72 -14.77
N ILE A 2 6.60 6.93 -14.68
CA ILE A 2 7.60 5.85 -14.72
C ILE A 2 8.73 6.12 -13.75
N ILE A 3 9.33 5.06 -13.22
CA ILE A 3 10.62 5.10 -12.51
C ILE A 3 11.71 4.92 -13.56
N LYS A 4 12.64 5.89 -13.67
CA LYS A 4 13.79 5.83 -14.58
C LYS A 4 14.95 5.07 -13.98
N SER A 5 15.28 5.36 -12.72
CA SER A 5 16.39 4.71 -12.03
C SER A 5 16.16 4.58 -10.54
N ILE A 6 16.84 3.60 -9.94
CA ILE A 6 16.89 3.37 -8.51
C ILE A 6 18.35 3.20 -8.11
N GLU A 7 18.84 4.09 -7.25
CA GLU A 7 20.15 3.99 -6.62
C GLU A 7 19.99 3.64 -5.14
N LEU A 8 20.70 2.62 -4.67
CA LEU A 8 20.70 2.22 -3.27
C LEU A 8 22.12 2.27 -2.71
N ARG A 9 22.23 2.70 -1.46
CA ARG A 9 23.47 2.61 -0.70
C ARG A 9 23.18 2.13 0.71
N ASN A 10 23.83 1.04 1.12
CA ASN A 10 23.68 0.39 2.42
C ASN A 10 22.20 0.06 2.76
N PHE A 11 21.44 -0.41 1.76
CA PHE A 11 20.04 -0.75 1.91
C PHE A 11 19.83 -2.26 1.91
N ARG A 12 19.28 -2.83 2.98
CA ARG A 12 19.05 -4.27 3.14
C ARG A 12 20.34 -5.08 2.92
N ASN A 13 20.41 -5.87 1.84
CA ASN A 13 21.58 -6.64 1.46
C ASN A 13 22.47 -5.91 0.45
N TYR A 14 22.03 -4.77 -0.09
CA TYR A 14 22.79 -3.98 -1.06
C TYR A 14 23.80 -3.04 -0.37
N GLU A 15 25.06 -3.15 -0.75
CA GLU A 15 26.05 -2.14 -0.43
C GLU A 15 25.90 -0.93 -1.34
N ASN A 16 25.90 -1.19 -2.65
CA ASN A 16 25.61 -0.22 -3.68
C ASN A 16 24.79 -0.90 -4.78
N LEU A 17 23.83 -0.19 -5.31
CA LEU A 17 23.06 -0.58 -6.48
C LEU A 17 22.77 0.67 -7.31
N ASP A 18 22.86 0.54 -8.61
CA ASP A 18 22.39 1.52 -9.58
C ASP A 18 21.76 0.76 -10.75
N ILE A 19 20.45 0.93 -10.94
CA ILE A 19 19.70 0.29 -12.02
C ILE A 19 18.85 1.31 -12.77
N HIS A 20 18.82 1.15 -14.10
CA HIS A 20 17.98 1.95 -14.99
C HIS A 20 16.89 1.08 -15.57
N LEU A 21 15.62 1.44 -15.29
CA LEU A 21 14.45 0.69 -15.71
C LEU A 21 13.95 1.17 -17.08
N ASP A 22 13.33 0.25 -17.83
CA ASP A 22 12.58 0.57 -19.04
C ASP A 22 11.17 1.04 -18.69
N GLU A 23 10.52 1.74 -19.61
CA GLU A 23 9.14 2.24 -19.46
C GLU A 23 8.07 1.14 -19.45
N GLY A 24 8.43 -0.05 -19.96
CA GLY A 24 7.58 -1.24 -20.00
C GLY A 24 7.86 -2.21 -18.85
N THR A 25 8.02 -3.48 -19.21
CA THR A 25 8.22 -4.57 -18.25
C THR A 25 9.68 -4.82 -17.96
N ASN A 26 10.02 -4.74 -16.67
CA ASN A 26 11.33 -5.03 -16.12
C ASN A 26 11.26 -6.27 -15.24
N ILE A 27 12.08 -7.26 -15.47
CA ILE A 27 12.10 -8.50 -14.69
C ILE A 27 13.38 -8.58 -13.87
N LEU A 28 13.22 -8.80 -12.57
CA LEU A 28 14.28 -9.14 -11.63
C LEU A 28 14.19 -10.63 -11.32
N TYR A 29 15.08 -11.44 -11.84
CA TYR A 29 15.05 -12.88 -11.62
C TYR A 29 16.28 -13.39 -10.84
N GLY A 30 16.16 -14.53 -10.21
CA GLY A 30 17.22 -15.19 -9.44
C GLY A 30 16.63 -15.99 -8.28
N ASP A 31 17.46 -16.72 -7.57
CA ASP A 31 17.05 -17.55 -6.43
C ASP A 31 16.40 -16.73 -5.31
N ASN A 32 15.75 -17.42 -4.39
CA ASN A 32 15.17 -16.77 -3.20
C ASN A 32 16.27 -16.17 -2.32
N ALA A 33 15.92 -15.11 -1.59
CA ALA A 33 16.81 -14.38 -0.70
C ALA A 33 17.98 -13.63 -1.35
N GLN A 34 18.04 -13.51 -2.69
CA GLN A 34 19.09 -12.76 -3.38
C GLN A 34 18.94 -11.24 -3.28
N GLY A 35 17.76 -10.74 -2.94
CA GLY A 35 17.51 -9.30 -2.74
C GLY A 35 16.49 -8.70 -3.71
N LYS A 36 15.85 -9.47 -4.60
CA LYS A 36 14.87 -8.99 -5.57
C LYS A 36 13.77 -8.12 -4.92
N THR A 37 13.09 -8.64 -3.92
CA THR A 37 12.06 -7.93 -3.15
C THR A 37 12.56 -6.64 -2.51
N ASN A 38 13.86 -6.56 -2.16
CA ASN A 38 14.43 -5.37 -1.52
C ASN A 38 14.51 -4.18 -2.49
N ILE A 39 14.67 -4.43 -3.80
CA ILE A 39 14.60 -3.37 -4.84
C ILE A 39 13.16 -2.84 -4.93
N LEU A 40 12.16 -3.74 -4.97
CA LEU A 40 10.75 -3.33 -4.96
C LEU A 40 10.41 -2.56 -3.66
N GLU A 41 10.95 -2.99 -2.51
CA GLU A 41 10.73 -2.30 -1.24
C GLU A 41 11.29 -0.87 -1.28
N ALA A 42 12.46 -0.65 -1.89
CA ALA A 42 13.03 0.68 -2.05
C ALA A 42 12.19 1.58 -2.96
N ALA A 43 11.71 1.06 -4.10
CA ALA A 43 10.78 1.76 -4.98
C ALA A 43 9.49 2.15 -4.25
N TYR A 44 8.88 1.19 -3.55
CA TYR A 44 7.66 1.40 -2.77
C TYR A 44 7.84 2.43 -1.66
N LEU A 45 8.97 2.37 -0.94
CA LEU A 45 9.31 3.34 0.09
C LEU A 45 9.40 4.76 -0.48
N SER A 46 9.94 4.90 -1.70
CA SER A 46 10.05 6.19 -2.40
C SER A 46 8.69 6.81 -2.77
N GLY A 47 7.65 6.00 -2.99
CA GLY A 47 6.29 6.49 -3.25
C GLY A 47 5.45 6.72 -1.99
N THR A 48 5.68 5.92 -0.93
CA THR A 48 4.77 5.83 0.23
C THR A 48 5.37 6.24 1.56
N THR A 49 6.70 6.46 1.62
CA THR A 49 7.46 6.71 2.85
C THR A 49 7.48 5.56 3.86
N LYS A 50 6.87 4.41 3.56
CA LYS A 50 6.77 3.26 4.45
C LYS A 50 7.13 1.97 3.72
N SER A 51 7.70 1.00 4.42
CA SER A 51 7.90 -0.35 3.90
C SER A 51 6.54 -1.06 3.73
N HIS A 52 6.35 -1.77 2.61
CA HIS A 52 5.17 -2.62 2.41
C HIS A 52 5.10 -3.74 3.47
N LYS A 53 6.26 -4.26 3.92
CA LYS A 53 6.37 -5.26 4.99
C LYS A 53 6.13 -4.71 6.39
N GLY A 54 5.93 -3.39 6.56
CA GLY A 54 5.82 -2.75 7.86
C GLY A 54 7.14 -2.66 8.64
N SER A 55 8.28 -2.89 7.98
CA SER A 55 9.60 -2.77 8.60
C SER A 55 9.87 -1.36 9.10
N ARG A 56 10.54 -1.25 10.24
CA ARG A 56 11.00 0.05 10.76
C ARG A 56 12.19 0.55 9.92
N ASP A 57 12.35 1.87 9.83
CA ASP A 57 13.43 2.47 9.04
C ASP A 57 14.82 1.88 9.35
N LYS A 58 15.13 1.63 10.62
CA LYS A 58 16.39 1.04 11.08
C LYS A 58 16.63 -0.41 10.63
N GLU A 59 15.56 -1.14 10.33
CA GLU A 59 15.63 -2.56 9.91
C GLU A 59 15.91 -2.68 8.41
N MET A 60 15.72 -1.60 7.66
CA MET A 60 16.03 -1.52 6.22
C MET A 60 17.48 -1.12 5.95
N ILE A 61 18.22 -0.64 6.97
CA ILE A 61 19.65 -0.32 6.86
C ILE A 61 20.45 -1.62 6.85
N ARG A 62 21.44 -1.71 5.96
CA ARG A 62 22.34 -2.85 5.84
C ARG A 62 22.97 -3.20 7.19
N PHE A 63 23.08 -4.50 7.46
CA PHE A 63 23.66 -4.97 8.71
C PHE A 63 25.10 -4.45 8.89
N GLY A 64 25.40 -3.92 10.07
CA GLY A 64 26.69 -3.27 10.35
C GLY A 64 26.71 -1.76 10.11
N GLU A 65 25.86 -1.22 9.20
CA GLU A 65 25.87 0.18 8.81
C GLU A 65 25.01 1.06 9.72
N LYS A 66 25.28 2.36 9.74
CA LYS A 66 24.55 3.36 10.57
C LYS A 66 23.45 4.07 9.82
N GLU A 67 23.55 4.13 8.50
CA GLU A 67 22.66 4.86 7.62
C GLU A 67 22.55 4.19 6.25
N SER A 68 21.48 4.52 5.53
CA SER A 68 21.20 4.06 4.18
C SER A 68 20.63 5.19 3.34
N HIS A 69 20.91 5.17 2.05
CA HIS A 69 20.40 6.13 1.08
C HIS A 69 19.66 5.40 -0.04
N ILE A 70 18.53 5.98 -0.43
CA ILE A 70 17.74 5.56 -1.57
C ILE A 70 17.54 6.79 -2.42
N ARG A 71 17.85 6.69 -3.71
CA ARG A 71 17.49 7.70 -4.71
C ARG A 71 16.65 7.04 -5.78
N THR A 72 15.53 7.64 -6.09
CA THR A 72 14.64 7.21 -7.16
C THR A 72 14.37 8.38 -8.09
N VAL A 73 14.62 8.20 -9.38
CA VAL A 73 14.30 9.20 -10.41
C VAL A 73 12.99 8.79 -11.07
N VAL A 74 12.03 9.68 -11.03
CA VAL A 74 10.64 9.44 -11.52
C VAL A 74 10.32 10.46 -12.60
N GLN A 75 9.79 10.00 -13.74
CA GLN A 75 9.19 10.87 -14.73
C GLN A 75 7.66 10.82 -14.59
N LYS A 76 7.06 11.99 -14.39
CA LYS A 76 5.61 12.18 -14.36
C LYS A 76 5.22 13.21 -15.41
N LYS A 77 4.54 12.75 -16.47
CA LYS A 77 4.28 13.57 -17.68
C LYS A 77 5.63 14.09 -18.20
N GLU A 78 5.76 15.40 -18.40
CA GLU A 78 6.98 16.05 -18.89
C GLU A 78 7.99 16.43 -17.80
N LYS A 79 7.68 16.16 -16.51
CA LYS A 79 8.51 16.55 -15.38
C LYS A 79 9.26 15.37 -14.80
N GLU A 80 10.54 15.59 -14.50
CA GLU A 80 11.36 14.65 -13.76
C GLU A 80 11.46 15.06 -12.29
N TYR A 81 11.37 14.07 -11.42
CA TYR A 81 11.49 14.23 -9.97
C TYR A 81 12.56 13.29 -9.45
N GLN A 82 13.50 13.83 -8.69
CA GLN A 82 14.44 13.04 -7.91
C GLN A 82 13.94 12.96 -6.47
N ILE A 83 13.73 11.75 -5.97
CA ILE A 83 13.33 11.47 -4.59
C ILE A 83 14.53 10.88 -3.88
N ASP A 84 15.05 11.57 -2.88
CA ASP A 84 16.16 11.11 -2.03
C ASP A 84 15.61 10.76 -0.64
N MET A 85 15.92 9.57 -0.13
CA MET A 85 15.61 9.15 1.23
C MET A 85 16.88 8.79 1.99
N HIS A 86 17.00 9.31 3.19
CA HIS A 86 18.11 9.04 4.09
C HIS A 86 17.59 8.38 5.36
N LEU A 87 17.84 7.08 5.50
CA LEU A 87 17.46 6.30 6.69
C LEU A 87 18.60 6.32 7.70
N ARG A 88 18.26 6.45 8.98
CA ARG A 88 19.25 6.50 10.09
C ARG A 88 18.85 5.56 11.21
N LYS A 89 19.83 4.88 11.81
CA LYS A 89 19.61 4.06 13.03
C LYS A 89 19.19 4.91 14.23
N SER A 90 19.73 6.13 14.31
CA SER A 90 19.40 7.11 15.36
C SER A 90 18.84 8.37 14.72
N GLY A 91 17.64 8.75 15.11
CA GLY A 91 16.93 9.92 14.60
C GLY A 91 15.85 9.60 13.57
N SER A 92 15.24 10.63 13.02
CA SER A 92 14.21 10.53 11.98
C SER A 92 14.85 10.39 10.59
N LYS A 93 14.14 9.72 9.68
CA LYS A 93 14.53 9.70 8.27
C LYS A 93 14.42 11.10 7.65
N GLY A 94 15.34 11.40 6.74
CA GLY A 94 15.27 12.56 5.86
C GLY A 94 14.66 12.19 4.52
N VAL A 95 13.84 13.07 3.96
CA VAL A 95 13.31 12.94 2.60
C VAL A 95 13.51 14.26 1.87
N ALA A 96 13.95 14.21 0.63
CA ALA A 96 14.07 15.38 -0.23
C ALA A 96 13.48 15.09 -1.62
N VAL A 97 12.89 16.11 -2.22
CA VAL A 97 12.42 16.08 -3.62
C VAL A 97 13.19 17.14 -4.38
N ASN A 98 13.83 16.73 -5.49
CA ASN A 98 14.72 17.61 -6.27
C ASN A 98 15.77 18.33 -5.40
N LYS A 99 16.38 17.57 -4.47
CA LYS A 99 17.38 18.06 -3.50
C LYS A 99 16.82 19.03 -2.44
N ILE A 100 15.52 19.32 -2.44
CA ILE A 100 14.87 20.20 -1.45
C ILE A 100 14.28 19.31 -0.35
N PRO A 101 14.74 19.43 0.92
CA PRO A 101 14.20 18.67 2.03
C PRO A 101 12.71 18.96 2.23
N ILE A 102 11.92 17.90 2.37
CA ILE A 102 10.49 18.01 2.69
C ILE A 102 10.25 17.75 4.18
N LYS A 103 9.26 18.43 4.75
CA LYS A 103 8.92 18.30 6.18
C LYS A 103 7.72 17.39 6.42
N LYS A 104 6.85 17.26 5.42
CA LYS A 104 5.60 16.48 5.53
C LYS A 104 5.56 15.42 4.43
N ALA A 105 5.12 14.22 4.79
CA ALA A 105 4.90 13.13 3.82
C ALA A 105 3.94 13.55 2.68
N SER A 106 2.98 14.45 2.96
CA SER A 106 2.04 14.97 1.96
C SER A 106 2.71 15.74 0.79
N GLU A 107 3.95 16.16 0.95
CA GLU A 107 4.74 16.79 -0.12
C GLU A 107 5.30 15.75 -1.11
N LEU A 108 5.47 14.50 -0.66
CA LEU A 108 5.92 13.38 -1.49
C LEU A 108 4.76 12.70 -2.22
N PHE A 109 3.63 12.49 -1.52
CA PHE A 109 2.50 11.75 -2.08
C PHE A 109 1.96 12.39 -3.36
N GLY A 110 1.67 11.52 -4.34
CA GLY A 110 1.21 11.91 -5.67
C GLY A 110 2.33 12.23 -6.66
N ILE A 111 3.63 12.21 -6.27
CA ILE A 111 4.75 12.26 -7.22
C ILE A 111 4.91 10.90 -7.90
N LEU A 112 4.91 9.84 -7.11
CA LEU A 112 4.98 8.45 -7.54
C LEU A 112 3.83 7.67 -6.90
N ASN A 113 2.87 7.23 -7.71
CA ASN A 113 1.80 6.33 -7.29
C ASN A 113 2.19 4.90 -7.66
N ILE A 114 2.08 4.00 -6.71
CA ILE A 114 2.51 2.61 -6.85
C ILE A 114 1.35 1.69 -6.47
N VAL A 115 1.09 0.71 -7.32
CA VAL A 115 0.30 -0.46 -6.96
C VAL A 115 1.25 -1.62 -6.75
N PHE A 116 1.30 -2.13 -5.54
CA PHE A 116 2.18 -3.21 -5.13
C PHE A 116 1.39 -4.51 -4.98
N PHE A 117 1.80 -5.54 -5.71
CA PHE A 117 1.24 -6.89 -5.62
C PHE A 117 2.22 -7.79 -4.87
N SER A 118 1.73 -8.53 -3.90
CA SER A 118 2.52 -9.52 -3.16
C SER A 118 1.66 -10.70 -2.71
N PRO A 119 2.24 -11.84 -2.36
CA PRO A 119 1.51 -12.95 -1.74
C PRO A 119 0.79 -12.55 -0.45
N GLU A 120 1.31 -11.53 0.25
CA GLU A 120 0.73 -11.00 1.48
C GLU A 120 -0.61 -10.26 1.26
N ASP A 121 -0.95 -9.86 0.03
CA ASP A 121 -2.24 -9.22 -0.28
C ASP A 121 -3.44 -10.11 0.08
N LEU A 122 -3.24 -11.42 0.11
CA LEU A 122 -4.21 -12.37 0.60
C LEU A 122 -4.64 -12.10 2.06
N ASN A 123 -3.76 -11.47 2.84
CA ASN A 123 -4.05 -11.09 4.24
C ASN A 123 -5.13 -10.01 4.34
N ILE A 124 -5.33 -9.18 3.30
CA ILE A 124 -6.44 -8.21 3.25
C ILE A 124 -7.77 -8.94 3.35
N ILE A 125 -7.87 -10.09 2.71
CA ILE A 125 -9.08 -10.94 2.74
C ILE A 125 -9.15 -11.77 4.01
N LYS A 126 -8.06 -12.46 4.38
CA LYS A 126 -8.03 -13.46 5.46
C LYS A 126 -7.97 -12.90 6.86
N ASN A 127 -7.19 -11.83 7.04
CA ASN A 127 -6.89 -11.30 8.37
C ASN A 127 -8.00 -10.38 8.91
N GLY A 128 -7.75 -9.82 10.09
CA GLY A 128 -8.67 -8.92 10.76
C GLY A 128 -8.80 -7.54 10.11
N PRO A 129 -9.70 -6.69 10.64
CA PRO A 129 -10.01 -5.37 10.10
C PRO A 129 -8.80 -4.41 9.97
N ALA A 130 -7.73 -4.66 10.73
CA ALA A 130 -6.55 -3.80 10.71
C ALA A 130 -5.86 -3.77 9.33
N GLU A 131 -5.78 -4.94 8.65
CA GLU A 131 -5.18 -5.03 7.31
C GLU A 131 -6.05 -4.29 6.28
N ARG A 132 -7.36 -4.43 6.34
CA ARG A 132 -8.29 -3.74 5.43
C ARG A 132 -8.29 -2.24 5.63
N ARG A 133 -8.25 -1.75 6.88
CA ARG A 133 -8.07 -0.31 7.15
C ARG A 133 -6.74 0.20 6.63
N ARG A 134 -5.66 -0.56 6.86
CA ARG A 134 -4.33 -0.21 6.36
C ARG A 134 -4.33 -0.08 4.84
N PHE A 135 -4.98 -1.01 4.13
CA PHE A 135 -5.15 -0.98 2.69
C PHE A 135 -5.89 0.30 2.25
N ILE A 136 -7.10 0.55 2.76
CA ILE A 136 -7.89 1.75 2.41
C ILE A 136 -7.10 3.03 2.70
N ASP A 137 -6.48 3.12 3.88
CA ASP A 137 -5.73 4.32 4.28
C ASP A 137 -4.52 4.57 3.38
N LEU A 138 -3.83 3.51 2.96
CA LEU A 138 -2.68 3.64 2.09
C LEU A 138 -3.08 4.16 0.72
N GLU A 139 -4.12 3.56 0.13
CA GLU A 139 -4.61 3.95 -1.20
C GLU A 139 -5.15 5.38 -1.19
N LEU A 140 -6.00 5.71 -0.24
CA LEU A 140 -6.53 7.07 -0.11
C LEU A 140 -5.42 8.10 0.15
N CYS A 141 -4.40 7.77 0.94
CA CYS A 141 -3.26 8.68 1.15
C CYS A 141 -2.48 8.96 -0.13
N GLN A 142 -2.37 7.99 -1.05
CA GLN A 142 -1.71 8.20 -2.34
C GLN A 142 -2.53 9.10 -3.27
N LEU A 143 -3.86 9.07 -3.16
CA LEU A 143 -4.79 9.75 -4.05
C LEU A 143 -5.24 11.14 -3.54
N ASP A 144 -5.37 11.29 -2.22
CA ASP A 144 -5.96 12.49 -1.59
C ASP A 144 -5.08 13.03 -0.46
N LYS A 145 -4.46 14.20 -0.70
CA LYS A 145 -3.61 14.87 0.30
C LYS A 145 -4.40 15.40 1.50
N LEU A 146 -5.70 15.70 1.33
CA LEU A 146 -6.57 16.12 2.43
C LEU A 146 -6.87 14.92 3.33
N TYR A 147 -7.18 13.77 2.74
CA TYR A 147 -7.35 12.53 3.51
C TYR A 147 -6.11 12.19 4.34
N LEU A 148 -4.92 12.28 3.75
CA LEU A 148 -3.66 12.06 4.47
C LEU A 148 -3.49 13.02 5.67
N SER A 149 -3.85 14.30 5.48
CA SER A 149 -3.80 15.31 6.55
C SER A 149 -4.80 14.99 7.66
N ASP A 150 -6.04 14.65 7.28
CA ASP A 150 -7.11 14.29 8.22
C ASP A 150 -6.77 13.02 8.99
N LEU A 151 -6.27 11.99 8.33
CA LEU A 151 -5.85 10.73 8.96
C LEU A 151 -4.70 10.96 9.97
N SER A 152 -3.72 11.79 9.60
CA SER A 152 -2.60 12.15 10.49
C SER A 152 -3.10 12.90 11.73
N SER A 153 -4.00 13.87 11.53
CA SER A 153 -4.59 14.68 12.61
C SER A 153 -5.47 13.82 13.51
N PHE A 154 -6.33 12.98 12.91
CA PHE A 154 -7.18 12.02 13.64
C PHE A 154 -6.35 11.11 14.54
N ASN A 155 -5.30 10.49 14.00
CA ASN A 155 -4.44 9.58 14.76
C ASN A 155 -3.72 10.31 15.92
N LYS A 156 -3.30 11.55 15.70
CA LYS A 156 -2.70 12.37 16.76
C LYS A 156 -3.72 12.66 17.86
N VAL A 157 -4.92 13.11 17.51
CA VAL A 157 -6.01 13.40 18.45
C VAL A 157 -6.43 12.14 19.20
N LEU A 158 -6.62 11.03 18.50
CA LEU A 158 -6.95 9.72 19.08
C LEU A 158 -5.93 9.28 20.15
N ASN A 159 -4.64 9.41 19.84
CA ASN A 159 -3.58 9.09 20.80
C ASN A 159 -3.58 10.00 22.02
N GLN A 160 -3.83 11.32 21.84
CA GLN A 160 -3.92 12.26 22.96
C GLN A 160 -5.16 11.99 23.81
N ARG A 161 -6.33 11.75 23.19
CA ARG A 161 -7.55 11.37 23.89
C ARG A 161 -7.37 10.10 24.69
N ASN A 162 -6.76 9.05 24.10
CA ASN A 162 -6.50 7.80 24.81
C ASN A 162 -5.51 7.98 25.97
N LYS A 163 -4.54 8.88 25.85
CA LYS A 163 -3.66 9.25 26.97
C LYS A 163 -4.46 9.97 28.06
N LEU A 164 -5.28 10.94 27.70
CA LEU A 164 -6.14 11.65 28.65
C LEU A 164 -7.08 10.70 29.40
N LEU A 165 -7.72 9.74 28.69
CA LEU A 165 -8.58 8.72 29.33
C LEU A 165 -7.83 7.92 30.40
N LYS A 166 -6.55 7.60 30.18
CA LYS A 166 -5.70 6.97 31.20
C LYS A 166 -5.37 7.90 32.35
N ASP A 167 -5.07 9.17 32.06
CA ASP A 167 -4.71 10.15 33.08
C ASP A 167 -5.92 10.48 33.99
N ILE A 168 -7.15 10.50 33.45
CA ILE A 168 -8.41 10.71 34.20
C ILE A 168 -8.59 9.63 35.28
N SER A 169 -8.15 8.41 35.09
CA SER A 169 -8.26 7.36 36.11
C SER A 169 -7.51 7.70 37.40
N PHE A 170 -6.49 8.57 37.33
CA PHE A 170 -5.72 9.06 38.47
C PHE A 170 -6.08 10.48 38.86
N ARG A 171 -6.63 11.28 37.95
CA ARG A 171 -7.00 12.67 38.12
C ARG A 171 -8.39 12.94 37.50
N PRO A 172 -9.48 12.65 38.22
CA PRO A 172 -10.85 12.78 37.69
C PRO A 172 -11.23 14.19 37.25
N ASP A 173 -10.60 15.22 37.80
CA ASP A 173 -10.78 16.63 37.42
C ASP A 173 -10.49 16.91 35.94
N LEU A 174 -9.67 16.07 35.28
CA LEU A 174 -9.34 16.22 33.86
C LEU A 174 -10.49 15.85 32.92
N VAL A 175 -11.57 15.24 33.41
CA VAL A 175 -12.72 14.83 32.58
C VAL A 175 -13.33 16.00 31.80
N ASP A 176 -13.34 17.20 32.39
CA ASP A 176 -13.89 18.42 31.79
C ASP A 176 -13.11 18.89 30.54
N THR A 177 -11.91 18.34 30.32
CA THR A 177 -11.10 18.61 29.12
C THR A 177 -11.38 17.68 27.96
N LEU A 178 -12.12 16.58 28.20
CA LEU A 178 -12.41 15.55 27.17
C LEU A 178 -13.16 16.09 25.95
N PRO A 179 -14.16 17.01 26.11
CA PRO A 179 -14.92 17.54 24.96
C PRO A 179 -14.06 18.26 23.91
N VAL A 180 -12.92 18.82 24.29
CA VAL A 180 -11.99 19.49 23.36
C VAL A 180 -11.38 18.47 22.37
N TRP A 181 -11.07 17.28 22.86
CA TRP A 181 -10.54 16.18 22.04
C TRP A 181 -11.66 15.51 21.24
N ASP A 182 -12.85 15.38 21.82
CA ASP A 182 -14.02 14.81 21.16
C ASP A 182 -14.40 15.63 19.94
N MET A 183 -14.42 16.96 20.04
CA MET A 183 -14.74 17.85 18.92
C MET A 183 -13.75 17.69 17.76
N GLN A 184 -12.46 17.64 18.04
CA GLN A 184 -11.44 17.41 17.01
C GLN A 184 -11.52 15.99 16.40
N LEU A 185 -11.81 14.99 17.24
CA LEU A 185 -11.97 13.61 16.78
C LEU A 185 -13.16 13.48 15.83
N LEU A 186 -14.26 14.16 16.14
CA LEU A 186 -15.46 14.23 15.30
C LEU A 186 -15.16 14.91 13.97
N GLU A 187 -14.48 16.06 13.99
CA GLU A 187 -14.17 16.81 12.79
C GLU A 187 -13.39 15.96 11.76
N TYR A 188 -12.27 15.39 12.19
CA TYR A 188 -11.42 14.58 11.28
C TYR A 188 -12.05 13.22 10.98
N GLY A 189 -12.66 12.59 11.97
CA GLY A 189 -13.22 11.25 11.82
C GLY A 189 -14.41 11.21 10.86
N THR A 190 -15.29 12.20 10.89
CA THR A 190 -16.42 12.32 9.95
C THR A 190 -15.94 12.40 8.51
N ARG A 191 -14.88 13.21 8.24
CA ARG A 191 -14.31 13.32 6.89
C ARG A 191 -13.69 11.99 6.42
N ILE A 192 -13.00 11.28 7.33
CA ILE A 192 -12.42 9.95 7.03
C ILE A 192 -13.50 8.95 6.68
N ILE A 193 -14.58 8.86 7.48
CA ILE A 193 -15.69 7.92 7.24
C ILE A 193 -16.31 8.15 5.85
N ARG A 194 -16.60 9.42 5.50
CA ARG A 194 -17.15 9.77 4.19
C ARG A 194 -16.24 9.38 3.04
N LYS A 195 -14.94 9.70 3.14
CA LYS A 195 -13.98 9.38 2.11
C LYS A 195 -13.77 7.88 1.93
N ARG A 196 -13.76 7.11 3.00
CA ARG A 196 -13.69 5.64 2.91
C ARG A 196 -14.93 5.04 2.27
N LYS A 197 -16.11 5.59 2.58
CA LYS A 197 -17.36 5.16 1.96
C LYS A 197 -17.34 5.38 0.45
N GLU A 198 -17.02 6.61 0.01
CA GLU A 198 -16.88 6.98 -1.41
C GLU A 198 -15.88 6.04 -2.11
N PHE A 199 -14.71 5.83 -1.52
CA PHE A 199 -13.67 4.98 -2.06
C PHE A 199 -14.10 3.53 -2.25
N VAL A 200 -14.76 2.93 -1.24
CA VAL A 200 -15.20 1.52 -1.32
C VAL A 200 -16.35 1.38 -2.32
N GLU A 201 -17.24 2.36 -2.44
CA GLU A 201 -18.30 2.37 -3.45
C GLU A 201 -17.71 2.41 -4.86
N GLU A 202 -16.78 3.31 -5.16
CA GLU A 202 -16.09 3.36 -6.45
C GLU A 202 -15.30 2.08 -6.74
N LEU A 203 -14.59 1.55 -5.75
CA LEU A 203 -13.83 0.33 -5.88
C LEU A 203 -14.73 -0.88 -6.15
N ASN A 204 -15.92 -0.92 -5.52
CA ASN A 204 -16.89 -2.00 -5.68
C ASN A 204 -17.43 -2.09 -7.12
N GLU A 205 -17.64 -0.95 -7.78
CA GLU A 205 -18.05 -0.93 -9.19
C GLU A 205 -16.99 -1.58 -10.09
N ILE A 206 -15.72 -1.24 -9.87
CA ILE A 206 -14.61 -1.74 -10.67
C ILE A 206 -14.33 -3.22 -10.41
N ILE A 207 -14.28 -3.61 -9.13
CA ILE A 207 -13.90 -4.97 -8.76
C ILE A 207 -14.91 -6.02 -9.21
N SER A 208 -16.20 -5.68 -9.20
CA SER A 208 -17.27 -6.59 -9.63
C SER A 208 -17.07 -6.99 -11.11
N GLU A 209 -16.73 -6.03 -11.97
CA GLU A 209 -16.47 -6.28 -13.40
C GLU A 209 -15.19 -7.11 -13.59
N ILE A 210 -14.09 -6.75 -12.90
CA ILE A 210 -12.82 -7.46 -13.02
C ILE A 210 -12.94 -8.89 -12.50
N HIS A 211 -13.59 -9.08 -11.35
CA HIS A 211 -13.79 -10.41 -10.77
C HIS A 211 -14.63 -11.32 -11.66
N SER A 212 -15.70 -10.79 -12.25
CA SER A 212 -16.52 -11.52 -13.21
C SER A 212 -15.69 -12.01 -14.41
N LYS A 213 -14.79 -11.17 -14.95
CA LYS A 213 -13.90 -11.57 -16.05
C LYS A 213 -12.91 -12.68 -15.63
N ILE A 214 -12.31 -12.57 -14.45
CA ILE A 214 -11.35 -13.55 -13.94
C ILE A 214 -12.01 -14.89 -13.59
N SER A 215 -13.23 -14.84 -13.00
CA SER A 215 -13.98 -16.04 -12.64
C SER A 215 -14.72 -16.69 -13.80
N GLY A 216 -14.69 -16.07 -15.00
CA GLY A 216 -15.47 -16.51 -16.16
C GLY A 216 -16.97 -16.36 -15.98
N GLY A 217 -17.41 -15.32 -15.27
CA GLY A 217 -18.81 -14.99 -15.00
C GLY A 217 -19.50 -15.89 -13.97
N ARG A 218 -18.74 -16.72 -13.26
CA ARG A 218 -19.30 -17.71 -12.31
C ARG A 218 -19.49 -17.19 -10.90
N GLU A 219 -18.83 -16.11 -10.53
CA GLU A 219 -18.81 -15.56 -9.19
C GLU A 219 -19.07 -14.06 -9.23
N HIS A 220 -19.87 -13.57 -8.29
CA HIS A 220 -20.14 -12.15 -8.13
C HIS A 220 -19.52 -11.63 -6.83
N LEU A 221 -18.41 -10.89 -6.93
CA LEU A 221 -17.72 -10.32 -5.78
C LEU A 221 -18.28 -8.93 -5.47
N VAL A 222 -18.61 -8.72 -4.22
CA VAL A 222 -19.12 -7.44 -3.68
C VAL A 222 -18.23 -6.99 -2.53
N LEU A 223 -17.84 -5.71 -2.55
CA LEU A 223 -17.23 -5.00 -1.44
C LEU A 223 -18.26 -4.13 -0.74
N LYS A 224 -18.24 -4.15 0.58
CA LYS A 224 -19.10 -3.29 1.39
C LYS A 224 -18.27 -2.62 2.49
N TYR A 225 -18.35 -1.30 2.59
CA TYR A 225 -17.80 -0.58 3.72
C TYR A 225 -18.67 -0.82 4.95
N GLU A 226 -18.05 -1.22 6.06
CA GLU A 226 -18.69 -1.45 7.35
C GLU A 226 -18.11 -0.46 8.37
N PRO A 227 -18.62 0.79 8.40
CA PRO A 227 -18.19 1.75 9.40
C PRO A 227 -18.59 1.26 10.80
N ASN A 228 -17.70 1.47 11.77
CA ASN A 228 -18.03 1.24 13.17
C ASN A 228 -19.18 2.16 13.63
N ILE A 229 -19.22 3.36 13.04
CA ILE A 229 -20.30 4.33 13.21
C ILE A 229 -20.44 5.15 11.92
N THR A 230 -21.67 5.50 11.56
CA THR A 230 -21.94 6.42 10.46
C THR A 230 -21.62 7.85 10.84
N ASP A 231 -21.34 8.69 9.86
CA ASP A 231 -20.88 10.06 10.07
C ASP A 231 -21.95 10.95 10.74
N ASP A 232 -23.23 10.71 10.52
CA ASP A 232 -24.37 11.39 11.12
C ASP A 232 -24.59 11.03 12.60
N LEU A 233 -24.28 9.80 13.00
CA LEU A 233 -24.46 9.30 14.38
C LEU A 233 -23.19 9.42 15.23
N PHE A 234 -22.05 9.83 14.66
CA PHE A 234 -20.76 9.77 15.34
C PHE A 234 -20.72 10.65 16.59
N SER A 235 -21.30 11.85 16.57
CA SER A 235 -21.35 12.75 17.73
C SER A 235 -22.07 12.12 18.91
N ASP A 236 -23.29 11.63 18.66
CA ASP A 236 -24.15 11.09 19.72
C ASP A 236 -23.56 9.81 20.31
N GLU A 237 -23.01 8.95 19.45
CA GLU A 237 -22.44 7.69 19.93
C GLU A 237 -21.12 7.86 20.65
N LEU A 238 -20.31 8.85 20.28
CA LEU A 238 -19.09 9.19 21.01
C LEU A 238 -19.42 9.68 22.43
N LEU A 239 -20.46 10.49 22.56
CA LEU A 239 -20.95 10.95 23.86
C LEU A 239 -21.49 9.78 24.71
N ARG A 240 -22.32 8.90 24.13
CA ARG A 240 -22.83 7.70 24.81
C ARG A 240 -21.71 6.75 25.25
N ALA A 241 -20.65 6.66 24.44
CA ALA A 241 -19.52 5.79 24.72
C ALA A 241 -18.59 6.31 25.84
N GLN A 242 -18.73 7.56 26.28
CA GLN A 242 -17.81 8.21 27.22
C GLN A 242 -17.55 7.36 28.48
N ASN A 243 -18.59 6.87 29.13
CA ASN A 243 -18.44 6.04 30.34
C ASN A 243 -17.73 4.71 30.06
N ARG A 244 -17.92 4.12 28.88
CA ARG A 244 -17.22 2.91 28.42
C ARG A 244 -15.75 3.23 28.14
N ASP A 245 -15.48 4.33 27.47
CA ASP A 245 -14.13 4.80 27.14
C ASP A 245 -13.31 5.09 28.41
N LEU A 246 -13.92 5.73 29.41
CA LEU A 246 -13.29 5.96 30.71
C LEU A 246 -12.94 4.66 31.42
N LYS A 247 -13.83 3.68 31.43
CA LYS A 247 -13.57 2.35 32.04
C LYS A 247 -12.47 1.58 31.31
N LEU A 248 -12.43 1.66 29.98
CA LEU A 248 -11.46 0.91 29.16
C LEU A 248 -10.16 1.71 28.89
N CYS A 249 -10.10 2.97 29.31
CA CYS A 249 -8.99 3.89 29.04
C CYS A 249 -8.63 4.00 27.56
N GLN A 250 -9.61 3.86 26.67
CA GLN A 250 -9.42 3.95 25.22
C GLN A 250 -10.71 4.38 24.50
N THR A 251 -10.56 5.01 23.35
CA THR A 251 -11.65 5.37 22.46
C THR A 251 -12.22 4.13 21.78
N THR A 252 -13.51 3.89 21.91
CA THR A 252 -14.18 2.67 21.41
C THR A 252 -15.04 2.90 20.17
N VAL A 253 -15.26 4.15 19.75
CA VAL A 253 -16.10 4.54 18.61
C VAL A 253 -15.30 5.40 17.64
N GLY A 254 -15.46 5.15 16.34
CA GLY A 254 -14.87 5.96 15.27
C GLY A 254 -14.12 5.14 14.20
N PRO A 255 -13.58 5.81 13.16
CA PRO A 255 -13.04 5.16 11.96
C PRO A 255 -11.83 4.25 12.21
N HIS A 256 -11.15 4.34 13.33
CA HIS A 256 -10.11 3.39 13.75
C HIS A 256 -10.65 2.00 14.10
N ARG A 257 -11.97 1.81 14.08
CA ARG A 257 -12.69 0.54 14.33
C ARG A 257 -13.44 0.01 13.10
N ASP A 258 -13.43 0.73 11.99
CA ASP A 258 -14.10 0.34 10.76
C ASP A 258 -13.59 -0.99 10.20
N ASP A 259 -14.44 -1.58 9.35
CA ASP A 259 -14.09 -2.76 8.56
C ASP A 259 -14.57 -2.63 7.11
N MET A 260 -14.21 -3.59 6.29
CA MET A 260 -14.67 -3.79 4.93
C MET A 260 -14.99 -5.28 4.72
N LEU A 261 -16.18 -5.56 4.26
CA LEU A 261 -16.65 -6.92 3.96
C LEU A 261 -16.38 -7.25 2.49
N PHE A 262 -15.89 -8.45 2.26
CA PHE A 262 -15.82 -9.09 0.95
C PHE A 262 -16.79 -10.25 0.91
N SER A 263 -17.75 -10.25 -0.01
CA SER A 263 -18.69 -11.34 -0.22
C SER A 263 -18.70 -11.80 -1.66
N VAL A 264 -18.78 -13.10 -1.86
CA VAL A 264 -19.02 -13.74 -3.16
C VAL A 264 -20.34 -14.45 -3.08
N ASP A 265 -21.27 -14.09 -3.99
CA ASP A 265 -22.63 -14.62 -4.01
C ASP A 265 -23.29 -14.54 -2.61
N ASP A 266 -23.18 -13.37 -1.96
CA ASP A 266 -23.68 -13.06 -0.61
C ASP A 266 -23.03 -13.84 0.55
N VAL A 267 -21.94 -14.58 0.31
CA VAL A 267 -21.21 -15.33 1.34
C VAL A 267 -19.92 -14.59 1.73
N ASP A 268 -19.73 -14.30 3.03
CA ASP A 268 -18.47 -13.73 3.58
C ASP A 268 -17.30 -14.65 3.27
N ILE A 269 -16.43 -14.23 2.32
CA ILE A 269 -15.31 -15.07 1.86
C ILE A 269 -14.17 -15.18 2.87
N ARG A 270 -14.09 -14.31 3.85
CA ARG A 270 -13.12 -14.44 4.94
C ARG A 270 -13.40 -15.68 5.78
N LYS A 271 -14.68 -15.96 6.06
CA LYS A 271 -15.12 -17.06 6.93
C LYS A 271 -15.33 -18.35 6.17
N PHE A 272 -15.93 -18.26 5.00
CA PHE A 272 -16.51 -19.41 4.28
C PHE A 272 -15.96 -19.57 2.86
N GLY A 273 -15.16 -18.61 2.36
CA GLY A 273 -14.60 -18.67 1.01
C GLY A 273 -13.53 -19.75 0.87
N SER A 274 -13.53 -20.43 -0.26
CA SER A 274 -12.43 -21.33 -0.64
C SER A 274 -11.12 -20.54 -0.83
N GLN A 275 -9.97 -21.22 -0.74
CA GLN A 275 -8.67 -20.59 -1.01
C GLN A 275 -8.61 -19.99 -2.42
N GLY A 276 -9.24 -20.65 -3.41
CA GLY A 276 -9.32 -20.15 -4.78
C GLY A 276 -10.11 -18.84 -4.86
N GLN A 277 -11.27 -18.75 -4.19
CA GLN A 277 -12.07 -17.54 -4.13
C GLN A 277 -11.31 -16.39 -3.44
N GLN A 278 -10.66 -16.67 -2.32
CA GLN A 278 -9.89 -15.67 -1.59
C GLN A 278 -8.73 -15.12 -2.45
N ARG A 279 -7.97 -15.99 -3.16
CA ARG A 279 -6.90 -15.57 -4.07
C ARG A 279 -7.42 -14.79 -5.27
N THR A 280 -8.54 -15.22 -5.88
CA THR A 280 -9.15 -14.49 -6.99
C THR A 280 -9.63 -13.13 -6.55
N SER A 281 -10.23 -13.02 -5.37
CA SER A 281 -10.70 -11.74 -4.82
C SER A 281 -9.55 -10.79 -4.49
N ALA A 282 -8.43 -11.30 -3.95
CA ALA A 282 -7.24 -10.49 -3.71
C ALA A 282 -6.64 -9.97 -5.03
N LEU A 283 -6.55 -10.82 -6.06
CA LEU A 283 -6.10 -10.41 -7.38
C LEU A 283 -7.04 -9.37 -8.01
N SER A 284 -8.36 -9.60 -7.92
CA SER A 284 -9.36 -8.65 -8.43
C SER A 284 -9.26 -7.31 -7.74
N LEU A 285 -9.04 -7.30 -6.42
CA LEU A 285 -8.84 -6.09 -5.63
C LEU A 285 -7.64 -5.29 -6.15
N LYS A 286 -6.50 -5.95 -6.30
CA LYS A 286 -5.25 -5.30 -6.74
C LYS A 286 -5.33 -4.79 -8.19
N LEU A 287 -6.00 -5.51 -9.08
CA LEU A 287 -6.26 -5.02 -10.44
C LEU A 287 -7.22 -3.82 -10.45
N SER A 288 -8.20 -3.82 -9.54
CA SER A 288 -9.14 -2.70 -9.42
C SER A 288 -8.47 -1.42 -8.93
N GLU A 289 -7.43 -1.53 -8.09
CA GLU A 289 -6.61 -0.38 -7.69
C GLU A 289 -5.99 0.34 -8.89
N ILE A 290 -5.51 -0.41 -9.89
CA ILE A 290 -4.90 0.17 -11.09
C ILE A 290 -5.90 1.10 -11.79
N ASP A 291 -7.12 0.61 -12.00
CA ASP A 291 -8.16 1.37 -12.69
C ASP A 291 -8.67 2.54 -11.84
N LEU A 292 -8.78 2.34 -10.53
CA LEU A 292 -9.15 3.41 -9.60
C LEU A 292 -8.10 4.54 -9.60
N VAL A 293 -6.82 4.18 -9.51
CA VAL A 293 -5.71 5.15 -9.56
C VAL A 293 -5.74 5.91 -10.89
N ARG A 294 -5.91 5.21 -12.03
CA ARG A 294 -6.02 5.85 -13.35
C ARG A 294 -7.15 6.87 -13.42
N ARG A 295 -8.33 6.53 -12.90
CA ARG A 295 -9.49 7.43 -12.86
C ARG A 295 -9.20 8.67 -12.01
N SER A 296 -8.57 8.48 -10.85
CA SER A 296 -8.35 9.54 -9.87
C SER A 296 -7.24 10.53 -10.28
N ILE A 297 -6.11 10.03 -10.83
CA ILE A 297 -4.94 10.88 -11.13
C ILE A 297 -4.78 11.21 -12.62
N HIS A 298 -5.59 10.65 -13.49
CA HIS A 298 -5.50 10.77 -14.96
C HIS A 298 -4.08 10.45 -15.48
N ASP A 299 -3.44 9.42 -14.88
CA ASP A 299 -2.12 8.90 -15.22
C ASP A 299 -2.08 7.40 -14.85
N THR A 300 -1.04 6.68 -15.27
CA THR A 300 -0.88 5.27 -14.90
C THR A 300 0.05 5.13 -13.70
N PRO A 301 -0.29 4.31 -12.68
CA PRO A 301 0.64 3.98 -11.61
C PRO A 301 1.81 3.14 -12.13
N VAL A 302 2.88 3.06 -11.35
CA VAL A 302 3.91 2.03 -11.52
C VAL A 302 3.49 0.76 -10.79
N LEU A 303 3.66 -0.39 -11.41
CA LEU A 303 3.31 -1.68 -10.83
C LEU A 303 4.56 -2.39 -10.31
N LEU A 304 4.49 -2.88 -9.10
CA LEU A 304 5.51 -3.72 -8.49
C LEU A 304 4.88 -5.08 -8.17
N LEU A 305 5.38 -6.16 -8.78
CA LEU A 305 4.89 -7.51 -8.60
C LEU A 305 5.97 -8.37 -7.92
N ASP A 306 5.76 -8.73 -6.66
CA ASP A 306 6.70 -9.52 -5.88
C ASP A 306 6.28 -10.99 -5.84
N ASP A 307 6.88 -11.81 -6.71
CA ASP A 307 6.68 -13.28 -6.82
C ASP A 307 5.22 -13.75 -6.94
N VAL A 308 4.35 -12.89 -7.49
CA VAL A 308 2.90 -13.14 -7.55
C VAL A 308 2.54 -14.21 -8.57
N LEU A 309 3.28 -14.29 -9.68
CA LEU A 309 2.94 -15.19 -10.78
C LEU A 309 3.03 -16.66 -10.38
N SER A 310 3.96 -17.00 -9.50
CA SER A 310 4.14 -18.38 -8.99
C SER A 310 2.91 -18.91 -8.22
N GLU A 311 2.06 -18.01 -7.71
CA GLU A 311 0.86 -18.36 -6.95
C GLU A 311 -0.43 -18.46 -7.79
N LEU A 312 -0.35 -18.09 -9.07
CA LEU A 312 -1.50 -18.01 -9.97
C LEU A 312 -1.49 -19.18 -10.95
N ASP A 313 -2.68 -19.70 -11.26
CA ASP A 313 -2.85 -20.59 -12.40
C ASP A 313 -2.70 -19.86 -13.74
N SER A 314 -2.50 -20.59 -14.82
CA SER A 314 -2.23 -20.05 -16.17
C SER A 314 -3.29 -19.04 -16.66
N ASN A 315 -4.56 -19.24 -16.30
CA ASN A 315 -5.63 -18.32 -16.73
C ASN A 315 -5.53 -16.97 -16.02
N ARG A 316 -5.28 -16.99 -14.70
CA ARG A 316 -5.09 -15.78 -13.90
C ARG A 316 -3.79 -15.06 -14.25
N GLN A 317 -2.70 -15.81 -14.50
CA GLN A 317 -1.44 -15.26 -15.01
C GLN A 317 -1.65 -14.51 -16.32
N ASN A 318 -2.29 -15.15 -17.30
CA ASN A 318 -2.57 -14.54 -18.60
C ASN A 318 -3.45 -13.27 -18.46
N TYR A 319 -4.47 -13.31 -17.59
CA TYR A 319 -5.32 -12.17 -17.36
C TYR A 319 -4.53 -11.00 -16.74
N LEU A 320 -3.72 -11.27 -15.71
CA LEU A 320 -2.86 -10.27 -15.08
C LEU A 320 -1.90 -9.66 -16.11
N LEU A 321 -1.12 -10.48 -16.82
CA LEU A 321 -0.13 -10.02 -17.78
C LEU A 321 -0.74 -9.16 -18.90
N ASN A 322 -1.91 -9.56 -19.42
CA ASN A 322 -2.63 -8.77 -20.42
C ASN A 322 -3.14 -7.43 -19.87
N SER A 323 -3.57 -7.42 -18.61
CA SER A 323 -4.09 -6.19 -17.96
C SER A 323 -3.01 -5.14 -17.72
N ILE A 324 -1.75 -5.56 -17.57
CA ILE A 324 -0.61 -4.68 -17.24
C ILE A 324 0.28 -4.31 -18.43
N ALA A 325 0.02 -4.84 -19.63
CA ALA A 325 0.89 -4.75 -20.81
C ALA A 325 1.29 -3.31 -21.25
N LYS A 326 0.55 -2.29 -20.80
CA LYS A 326 0.81 -0.87 -21.14
C LYS A 326 1.22 -0.02 -19.92
N ILE A 327 1.70 -0.66 -18.88
CA ILE A 327 2.04 -0.01 -17.62
C ILE A 327 3.48 -0.38 -17.27
N GLN A 328 4.28 0.59 -16.85
CA GLN A 328 5.59 0.23 -16.32
C GLN A 328 5.42 -0.75 -15.16
N THR A 329 6.04 -1.91 -15.30
CA THR A 329 5.93 -2.98 -14.32
C THR A 329 7.32 -3.49 -13.97
N VAL A 330 7.59 -3.67 -12.67
CA VAL A 330 8.79 -4.32 -12.16
C VAL A 330 8.36 -5.62 -11.49
N ILE A 331 8.81 -6.75 -12.02
CA ILE A 331 8.38 -8.09 -11.60
C ILE A 331 9.56 -8.84 -10.99
N THR A 332 9.39 -9.44 -9.82
CA THR A 332 10.34 -10.40 -9.28
C THR A 332 9.87 -11.83 -9.54
N CYS A 333 10.79 -12.73 -9.88
CA CYS A 333 10.51 -14.14 -10.08
C CYS A 333 11.75 -14.99 -9.81
N THR A 334 11.57 -16.30 -9.69
CA THR A 334 12.68 -17.25 -9.55
C THR A 334 13.18 -17.76 -10.91
N GLY A 335 12.34 -17.75 -11.96
CA GLY A 335 12.67 -18.18 -13.31
C GLY A 335 11.86 -17.42 -14.36
N LEU A 336 12.23 -17.56 -15.63
CA LEU A 336 11.63 -16.85 -16.77
C LEU A 336 10.69 -17.71 -17.63
N GLU A 337 10.57 -18.99 -17.33
CA GLU A 337 9.85 -19.99 -18.15
C GLU A 337 8.39 -19.60 -18.39
N GLU A 338 7.71 -19.02 -17.40
CA GLU A 338 6.31 -18.59 -17.50
C GLU A 338 6.13 -17.43 -18.47
N PHE A 339 7.06 -16.48 -18.51
CA PHE A 339 7.02 -15.32 -19.41
C PHE A 339 7.26 -15.75 -20.86
N VAL A 340 8.23 -16.64 -21.06
CA VAL A 340 8.54 -17.22 -22.38
C VAL A 340 7.34 -18.00 -22.89
N LYS A 341 6.75 -18.86 -22.07
CA LYS A 341 5.57 -19.66 -22.41
C LYS A 341 4.37 -18.81 -22.80
N ASN A 342 4.16 -17.70 -22.09
CA ASN A 342 3.04 -16.79 -22.33
C ASN A 342 3.33 -15.72 -23.40
N ARG A 343 4.52 -15.74 -24.04
CA ARG A 343 4.95 -14.75 -25.04
C ARG A 343 4.78 -13.31 -24.55
N PHE A 344 5.04 -13.07 -23.29
CA PHE A 344 4.93 -11.75 -22.69
C PHE A 344 6.08 -10.85 -23.15
N CYS A 345 5.78 -9.60 -23.49
CA CYS A 345 6.80 -8.65 -23.92
C CYS A 345 7.62 -8.19 -22.72
N ILE A 346 8.90 -8.53 -22.70
CA ILE A 346 9.86 -8.13 -21.67
C ILE A 346 10.77 -7.08 -22.29
N ASN A 347 10.94 -5.95 -21.58
CA ASN A 347 11.78 -4.84 -22.05
C ASN A 347 13.19 -4.93 -21.48
N LYS A 348 13.32 -5.23 -20.17
CA LYS A 348 14.61 -5.42 -19.51
C LYS A 348 14.60 -6.60 -18.57
N ILE A 349 15.75 -7.24 -18.48
CA ILE A 349 15.96 -8.42 -17.63
C ILE A 349 17.18 -8.16 -16.74
N PHE A 350 17.01 -8.37 -15.44
CA PHE A 350 18.05 -8.24 -14.45
C PHE A 350 18.21 -9.53 -13.66
N GLN A 351 19.40 -10.11 -13.69
CA GLN A 351 19.77 -11.23 -12.84
C GLN A 351 20.26 -10.70 -11.49
N VAL A 352 19.68 -11.20 -10.40
CA VAL A 352 20.04 -10.78 -9.04
C VAL A 352 20.75 -11.92 -8.33
N ILE A 353 22.03 -11.72 -7.96
CA ILE A 353 22.88 -12.69 -7.28
C ILE A 353 23.57 -12.03 -6.10
N ASN A 354 23.30 -12.45 -4.87
CA ASN A 354 23.95 -12.01 -3.64
C ASN A 354 24.02 -10.46 -3.49
N GLY A 355 22.93 -9.75 -3.80
CA GLY A 355 22.90 -8.28 -3.71
C GLY A 355 23.66 -7.58 -4.83
N THR A 356 23.96 -8.26 -5.92
CA THR A 356 24.50 -7.68 -7.16
C THR A 356 23.50 -7.91 -8.28
N VAL A 357 23.34 -6.90 -9.15
CA VAL A 357 22.39 -6.94 -10.27
C VAL A 357 23.17 -6.89 -11.58
N TYR A 358 22.85 -7.80 -12.49
CA TYR A 358 23.43 -7.91 -13.83
C TYR A 358 22.32 -7.72 -14.85
N GLU A 359 22.41 -6.71 -15.69
CA GLU A 359 21.51 -6.52 -16.84
C GLU A 359 21.84 -7.56 -17.91
N LYS A 360 20.82 -8.19 -18.51
CA LYS A 360 20.92 -9.17 -19.58
C LYS A 360 20.30 -8.63 -20.86
N GLU A 361 20.94 -8.88 -22.00
CA GLU A 361 20.49 -8.32 -23.30
C GLU A 361 19.30 -9.09 -23.89
N SER A 362 19.15 -10.38 -23.59
CA SER A 362 18.03 -11.21 -24.10
C SER A 362 17.69 -12.39 -23.20
N VAL A 363 16.49 -12.98 -23.43
CA VAL A 363 16.07 -14.22 -22.77
C VAL A 363 16.92 -15.41 -23.23
N GLU A 364 17.56 -15.35 -24.41
CA GLU A 364 18.39 -16.42 -24.99
C GLU A 364 19.76 -16.57 -24.29
N GLU A 365 20.15 -15.58 -23.46
CA GLU A 365 21.40 -15.62 -22.68
C GLU A 365 21.24 -16.27 -21.29
N ILE A 366 20.07 -16.85 -21.03
CA ILE A 366 19.69 -17.44 -19.74
C ILE A 366 19.48 -18.96 -19.90
#